data_106cf46d6d5db651ff42e67fdbf9965d
#
_entry.id   106cf46d6d5db651ff42e67fdbf9965d
#
_cell.length_a   1.000
_cell.length_b   1.000
_cell.length_c   1.000
_cell.angle_alpha   90.00
_cell.angle_beta   90.00
_cell.angle_gamma   90.00
#
_symmetry.space_group_name_H-M   'P 1'
#
loop_
_entity.id
_entity.type
_entity.pdbx_description
1 polymer ?
#
loop_
_entity_poly.entity_id
_entity_poly.type
_entity_poly.pdbx_seq_one_letter_code
_entity_poly.pdbx_strand_id
1 'polypeptide(L)'
;MIFQRGMLDDLADDLRLRAKMPASWGIVIVMLLVHLWTQGEVGSGNGDAWYECLGLSREGMSDGRYWQIFSHGLLHGSWPHLSVNAVLIWLLGTRMERMLGWRAMLGVTCLGMIAGGLMHLLLGHGLLVGISGGVMALLLCLATLSPDARVLPLGISAKNLGRGILVGELVLTLADPALGMPIISSIGAMLVDHGYASVFQLGHACHLGGGLMGVIIALRWRAPRLTLEMLRLQREMRERDSKR
;
A
#
# COMPACT_ATOMS: atom_id res chain seq x y z
N MET A 1 34.31 14.85 8.47
CA MET A 1 34.64 13.59 7.77
C MET A 1 34.19 12.32 8.52
N ILE A 2 34.24 12.24 9.86
CA ILE A 2 33.84 11.06 10.65
C ILE A 2 32.32 10.84 10.63
N PHE A 3 31.49 11.90 10.63
CA PHE A 3 30.03 11.83 10.58
C PHE A 3 29.45 11.26 9.27
N GLN A 4 30.15 11.46 8.14
CA GLN A 4 29.74 10.93 6.82
C GLN A 4 30.06 9.43 6.67
N ARG A 5 31.14 8.93 7.28
CA ARG A 5 31.48 7.49 7.22
C ARG A 5 30.42 6.65 7.95
N GLY A 6 30.03 7.02 9.17
CA GLY A 6 29.00 6.27 9.91
C GLY A 6 27.66 6.19 9.18
N MET A 7 27.23 7.28 8.55
CA MET A 7 25.97 7.30 7.78
C MET A 7 26.01 6.39 6.54
N LEU A 8 27.15 6.30 5.85
CA LEU A 8 27.32 5.42 4.70
C LEU A 8 27.37 3.94 5.11
N ASP A 9 28.01 3.64 6.24
CA ASP A 9 28.08 2.29 6.81
C ASP A 9 26.69 1.83 7.26
N ASP A 10 25.91 2.68 7.95
CA ASP A 10 24.53 2.41 8.33
C ASP A 10 23.63 2.16 7.11
N LEU A 11 23.78 2.94 6.04
CA LEU A 11 23.05 2.76 4.78
C LEU A 11 23.43 1.43 4.11
N ALA A 12 24.72 1.11 4.05
CA ALA A 12 25.19 -0.14 3.46
C ALA A 12 24.65 -1.35 4.22
N ASP A 13 24.61 -1.29 5.54
CA ASP A 13 24.05 -2.37 6.36
C ASP A 13 22.54 -2.50 6.21
N ASP A 14 21.79 -1.39 6.12
CA ASP A 14 20.35 -1.44 5.83
C ASP A 14 20.08 -2.06 4.45
N LEU A 15 20.87 -1.71 3.42
CA LEU A 15 20.75 -2.30 2.08
C LEU A 15 21.06 -3.81 2.08
N ARG A 16 22.11 -4.23 2.80
CA ARG A 16 22.45 -5.66 2.96
C ARG A 16 21.33 -6.44 3.66
N LEU A 17 20.70 -5.85 4.69
CA LEU A 17 19.58 -6.45 5.39
C LEU A 17 18.36 -6.57 4.48
N ARG A 18 18.07 -5.56 3.66
CA ARG A 18 16.96 -5.61 2.68
C ARG A 18 17.18 -6.67 1.60
N ALA A 19 18.43 -6.87 1.17
CA ALA A 19 18.76 -7.92 0.20
C ALA A 19 18.44 -9.34 0.70
N LYS A 20 18.32 -9.54 2.01
CA LYS A 20 17.96 -10.82 2.63
C LYS A 20 16.46 -11.05 2.84
N MET A 21 15.60 -10.20 2.25
CA MET A 21 14.15 -10.27 2.37
C MET A 21 13.51 -10.91 1.13
N PRO A 22 13.46 -12.27 1.05
CA PRO A 22 13.15 -12.97 -0.20
C PRO A 22 11.73 -12.77 -0.68
N ALA A 23 10.74 -12.60 0.21
CA ALA A 23 9.36 -12.45 -0.20
C ALA A 23 9.10 -11.09 -0.86
N SER A 24 9.69 -10.01 -0.35
CA SER A 24 9.61 -8.68 -0.95
C SER A 24 10.27 -8.66 -2.34
N TRP A 25 11.44 -9.29 -2.50
CA TRP A 25 12.09 -9.44 -3.79
C TRP A 25 11.29 -10.33 -4.74
N GLY A 26 10.68 -11.41 -4.22
CA GLY A 26 9.82 -12.30 -5.01
C GLY A 26 8.66 -11.53 -5.65
N ILE A 27 7.99 -10.66 -4.91
CA ILE A 27 6.92 -9.80 -5.47
C ILE A 27 7.48 -8.90 -6.57
N VAL A 28 8.59 -8.20 -6.33
CA VAL A 28 9.19 -7.29 -7.32
C VAL A 28 9.57 -8.04 -8.60
N ILE A 29 10.18 -9.22 -8.47
CA ILE A 29 10.56 -10.05 -9.63
C ILE A 29 9.32 -10.51 -10.41
N VAL A 30 8.27 -10.99 -9.71
CA VAL A 30 7.03 -11.41 -10.38
C VAL A 30 6.38 -10.25 -11.11
N MET A 31 6.28 -9.06 -10.48
CA MET A 31 5.75 -7.86 -11.13
C MET A 31 6.52 -7.50 -12.39
N LEU A 32 7.87 -7.55 -12.33
CA LEU A 32 8.73 -7.26 -13.48
C LEU A 32 8.52 -8.28 -14.61
N LEU A 33 8.49 -9.57 -14.29
CA LEU A 33 8.30 -10.63 -15.29
C LEU A 33 6.93 -10.53 -15.97
N VAL A 34 5.86 -10.27 -15.18
CA VAL A 34 4.51 -10.08 -15.72
C VAL A 34 4.46 -8.83 -16.61
N HIS A 35 5.11 -7.73 -16.19
CA HIS A 35 5.13 -6.51 -17.00
C HIS A 35 5.89 -6.69 -18.31
N LEU A 36 7.06 -7.34 -18.29
CA LEU A 36 7.81 -7.66 -19.50
C LEU A 36 7.00 -8.53 -20.46
N TRP A 37 6.30 -9.54 -19.93
CA TRP A 37 5.42 -10.39 -20.73
C TRP A 37 4.26 -9.59 -21.34
N THR A 38 3.52 -8.81 -20.55
CA THR A 38 2.39 -8.01 -21.06
C THR A 38 2.83 -6.95 -22.07
N GLN A 39 4.00 -6.34 -21.92
CA GLN A 39 4.54 -5.40 -22.91
C GLN A 39 4.92 -6.10 -24.22
N GLY A 40 5.43 -7.33 -24.16
CA GLY A 40 5.66 -8.17 -25.34
C GLY A 40 4.36 -8.47 -26.10
N GLU A 41 3.29 -8.78 -25.38
CA GLU A 41 1.97 -9.03 -25.94
C GLU A 41 1.33 -7.76 -26.53
N VAL A 42 1.55 -6.58 -25.91
CA VAL A 42 1.15 -5.28 -26.52
C VAL A 42 1.81 -5.08 -27.88
N GLY A 43 3.10 -5.39 -27.99
CA GLY A 43 3.85 -5.33 -29.25
C GLY A 43 3.33 -6.30 -30.33
N SER A 44 2.69 -7.41 -29.96
CA SER A 44 2.05 -8.38 -30.87
C SER A 44 0.58 -8.06 -31.18
N GLY A 45 -0.01 -7.03 -30.56
CA GLY A 45 -1.42 -6.65 -30.71
C GLY A 45 -2.40 -7.36 -29.76
N ASN A 46 -1.92 -8.23 -28.86
CA ASN A 46 -2.76 -8.99 -27.93
C ASN A 46 -2.80 -8.38 -26.51
N GLY A 47 -2.08 -7.26 -26.26
CA GLY A 47 -1.91 -6.70 -24.93
C GLY A 47 -3.21 -6.31 -24.26
N ASP A 48 -4.13 -5.69 -24.98
CA ASP A 48 -5.41 -5.21 -24.45
C ASP A 48 -6.25 -6.38 -23.90
N ALA A 49 -6.24 -7.54 -24.59
CA ALA A 49 -6.96 -8.72 -24.14
C ALA A 49 -6.46 -9.24 -22.78
N TRP A 50 -5.16 -9.15 -22.50
CA TRP A 50 -4.59 -9.54 -21.21
C TRP A 50 -4.94 -8.55 -20.09
N TYR A 51 -4.95 -7.25 -20.41
CA TYR A 51 -5.41 -6.24 -19.44
C TYR A 51 -6.89 -6.41 -19.10
N GLU A 52 -7.76 -6.71 -20.07
CA GLU A 52 -9.17 -7.00 -19.85
C GLU A 52 -9.39 -8.32 -19.10
N CYS A 53 -8.58 -9.35 -19.37
CA CYS A 53 -8.70 -10.65 -18.71
C CYS A 53 -8.27 -10.62 -17.25
N LEU A 54 -7.18 -9.92 -16.92
CA LEU A 54 -6.52 -9.98 -15.61
C LEU A 54 -6.71 -8.71 -14.78
N GLY A 55 -7.00 -7.56 -15.38
CA GLY A 55 -7.31 -6.30 -14.69
C GLY A 55 -8.71 -6.34 -14.09
N LEU A 56 -8.92 -5.63 -12.99
CA LEU A 56 -10.19 -5.64 -12.26
C LEU A 56 -11.15 -4.59 -12.82
N SER A 57 -12.33 -5.03 -13.23
CA SER A 57 -13.43 -4.18 -13.68
C SER A 57 -14.78 -4.70 -13.20
N ARG A 58 -15.80 -3.84 -13.17
CA ARG A 58 -17.18 -4.25 -12.83
C ARG A 58 -17.72 -5.22 -13.85
N GLU A 59 -17.45 -5.00 -15.13
CA GLU A 59 -17.84 -5.86 -16.24
C GLU A 59 -17.21 -7.25 -16.08
N GLY A 60 -15.89 -7.30 -15.80
CA GLY A 60 -15.21 -8.56 -15.55
C GLY A 60 -15.80 -9.36 -14.39
N MET A 61 -16.14 -8.68 -13.30
CA MET A 61 -16.77 -9.32 -12.14
C MET A 61 -18.20 -9.83 -12.48
N SER A 62 -18.98 -9.07 -13.25
CA SER A 62 -20.33 -9.52 -13.68
C SER A 62 -20.28 -10.67 -14.67
N ASP A 63 -19.23 -10.79 -15.47
CA ASP A 63 -18.95 -11.91 -16.38
C ASP A 63 -18.38 -13.15 -15.67
N GLY A 64 -18.24 -13.11 -14.33
CA GLY A 64 -17.71 -14.23 -13.54
C GLY A 64 -16.19 -14.32 -13.50
N ARG A 65 -15.45 -13.30 -13.93
CA ARG A 65 -13.98 -13.24 -13.88
C ARG A 65 -13.48 -12.87 -12.48
N TYR A 66 -13.88 -13.65 -11.46
CA TYR A 66 -13.59 -13.35 -10.05
C TYR A 66 -12.10 -13.38 -9.69
N TRP A 67 -11.25 -14.03 -10.50
CA TRP A 67 -9.80 -13.99 -10.32
C TRP A 67 -9.21 -12.59 -10.44
N GLN A 68 -9.92 -11.65 -11.10
CA GLN A 68 -9.48 -10.27 -11.27
C GLN A 68 -9.23 -9.57 -9.93
N ILE A 69 -9.91 -10.00 -8.84
CA ILE A 69 -9.67 -9.45 -7.49
C ILE A 69 -8.23 -9.68 -7.00
N PHE A 70 -7.53 -10.65 -7.56
CA PHE A 70 -6.15 -10.97 -7.24
C PHE A 70 -5.19 -10.63 -8.39
N SER A 71 -5.56 -10.94 -9.62
CA SER A 71 -4.66 -10.81 -10.76
C SER A 71 -4.36 -9.36 -11.15
N HIS A 72 -5.26 -8.42 -10.88
CA HIS A 72 -5.05 -7.01 -11.19
C HIS A 72 -3.78 -6.44 -10.56
N GLY A 73 -3.41 -6.92 -9.36
CA GLY A 73 -2.21 -6.48 -8.64
C GLY A 73 -0.89 -6.84 -9.33
N LEU A 74 -0.90 -7.80 -10.25
CA LEU A 74 0.28 -8.20 -11.00
C LEU A 74 0.54 -7.33 -12.22
N LEU A 75 -0.51 -6.69 -12.76
CA LEU A 75 -0.45 -5.87 -13.96
C LEU A 75 0.00 -4.44 -13.64
N HIS A 76 0.71 -3.80 -14.57
CA HIS A 76 1.09 -2.39 -14.48
C HIS A 76 0.95 -1.73 -15.86
N GLY A 77 0.22 -0.62 -15.91
CA GLY A 77 -0.09 0.08 -17.17
C GLY A 77 1.10 0.80 -17.80
N SER A 78 2.20 1.00 -17.08
CA SER A 78 3.39 1.69 -17.59
C SER A 78 4.63 1.40 -16.74
N TRP A 79 5.82 1.62 -17.32
CA TRP A 79 7.09 1.51 -16.61
C TRP A 79 7.21 2.43 -15.38
N PRO A 80 6.81 3.71 -15.42
CA PRO A 80 6.78 4.54 -14.21
C PRO A 80 5.90 3.97 -13.11
N HIS A 81 4.70 3.46 -13.46
CA HIS A 81 3.77 2.83 -12.51
C HIS A 81 4.38 1.58 -11.85
N LEU A 82 4.97 0.69 -12.65
CA LEU A 82 5.71 -0.48 -12.14
C LEU A 82 6.85 -0.04 -11.22
N SER A 83 7.67 0.91 -11.65
CA SER A 83 8.87 1.35 -10.93
C SER A 83 8.53 1.91 -9.55
N VAL A 84 7.51 2.76 -9.45
CA VAL A 84 7.06 3.32 -8.17
C VAL A 84 6.58 2.21 -7.25
N ASN A 85 5.73 1.29 -7.73
CA ASN A 85 5.26 0.17 -6.93
C ASN A 85 6.39 -0.76 -6.48
N ALA A 86 7.33 -1.08 -7.37
CA ALA A 86 8.48 -1.94 -7.07
C ALA A 86 9.38 -1.31 -5.99
N VAL A 87 9.68 -0.02 -6.10
CA VAL A 87 10.45 0.72 -5.08
C VAL A 87 9.72 0.74 -3.75
N LEU A 88 8.41 0.99 -3.75
CA LEU A 88 7.62 1.02 -2.51
C LEU A 88 7.49 -0.38 -1.87
N ILE A 89 7.28 -1.44 -2.64
CA ILE A 89 7.33 -2.83 -2.14
C ILE A 89 8.72 -3.14 -1.56
N TRP A 90 9.78 -2.75 -2.27
CA TRP A 90 11.14 -2.94 -1.76
C TRP A 90 11.39 -2.18 -0.46
N LEU A 91 10.97 -0.92 -0.34
CA LEU A 91 11.17 -0.10 0.85
C LEU A 91 10.29 -0.54 2.02
N LEU A 92 8.98 -0.66 1.79
CA LEU A 92 7.99 -0.92 2.83
C LEU A 92 7.86 -2.41 3.13
N GLY A 93 7.84 -3.24 2.09
CA GLY A 93 7.76 -4.69 2.19
C GLY A 93 8.95 -5.26 2.94
N THR A 94 10.19 -4.91 2.57
CA THR A 94 11.38 -5.39 3.28
C THR A 94 11.42 -4.91 4.73
N ARG A 95 10.91 -3.71 5.03
CA ARG A 95 10.78 -3.24 6.40
C ARG A 95 9.76 -4.06 7.19
N MET A 96 8.59 -4.32 6.60
CA MET A 96 7.55 -5.16 7.21
C MET A 96 8.04 -6.59 7.40
N GLU A 97 8.66 -7.18 6.38
CA GLU A 97 9.20 -8.54 6.40
C GLU A 97 10.25 -8.71 7.50
N ARG A 98 11.14 -7.72 7.68
CA ARG A 98 12.13 -7.70 8.75
C ARG A 98 11.51 -7.58 10.14
N MET A 99 10.45 -6.78 10.29
CA MET A 99 9.81 -6.51 11.59
C MET A 99 8.88 -7.65 12.03
N LEU A 100 8.11 -8.23 11.12
CA LEU A 100 6.99 -9.13 11.43
C LEU A 100 7.02 -10.43 10.63
N GLY A 101 8.03 -10.61 9.77
CA GLY A 101 8.21 -11.79 8.94
C GLY A 101 7.44 -11.73 7.61
N TRP A 102 7.83 -12.62 6.68
CA TRP A 102 7.32 -12.66 5.32
C TRP A 102 5.80 -12.94 5.23
N ARG A 103 5.26 -13.76 6.14
CA ARG A 103 3.82 -14.09 6.18
C ARG A 103 2.97 -12.86 6.48
N ALA A 104 3.42 -12.05 7.46
CA ALA A 104 2.75 -10.80 7.80
C ALA A 104 2.80 -9.80 6.65
N MET A 105 3.97 -9.66 6.00
CA MET A 105 4.16 -8.78 4.85
C MET A 105 3.24 -9.19 3.68
N LEU A 106 3.24 -10.47 3.29
CA LEU A 106 2.36 -10.98 2.24
C LEU A 106 0.88 -10.81 2.60
N GLY A 107 0.51 -11.14 3.86
CA GLY A 107 -0.87 -10.99 4.34
C GLY A 107 -1.38 -9.56 4.26
N VAL A 108 -0.58 -8.57 4.71
CA VAL A 108 -0.93 -7.13 4.60
C VAL A 108 -1.07 -6.72 3.15
N THR A 109 -0.12 -7.11 2.29
CA THR A 109 -0.13 -6.76 0.87
C THR A 109 -1.37 -7.35 0.17
N CYS A 110 -1.65 -8.64 0.35
CA CYS A 110 -2.80 -9.31 -0.26
C CYS A 110 -4.14 -8.74 0.24
N LEU A 111 -4.31 -8.59 1.56
CA LEU A 111 -5.54 -8.04 2.13
C LEU A 111 -5.75 -6.58 1.72
N GLY A 112 -4.67 -5.79 1.66
CA GLY A 112 -4.72 -4.42 1.16
C GLY A 112 -5.11 -4.34 -0.31
N MET A 113 -4.57 -5.21 -1.14
CA MET A 113 -4.90 -5.31 -2.56
C MET A 113 -6.38 -5.69 -2.75
N ILE A 114 -6.88 -6.71 -2.04
CA ILE A 114 -8.29 -7.11 -2.08
C ILE A 114 -9.20 -5.97 -1.61
N ALA A 115 -8.91 -5.36 -0.47
CA ALA A 115 -9.72 -4.26 0.06
C ALA A 115 -9.71 -3.04 -0.87
N GLY A 116 -8.55 -2.74 -1.47
CA GLY A 116 -8.41 -1.71 -2.50
C GLY A 116 -9.25 -2.02 -3.74
N GLY A 117 -9.17 -3.25 -4.24
CA GLY A 117 -9.98 -3.70 -5.38
C GLY A 117 -11.48 -3.61 -5.11
N LEU A 118 -11.93 -4.06 -3.92
CA LEU A 118 -13.33 -3.94 -3.52
C LEU A 118 -13.78 -2.47 -3.42
N MET A 119 -12.95 -1.60 -2.86
CA MET A 119 -13.26 -0.17 -2.79
C MET A 119 -13.32 0.46 -4.19
N HIS A 120 -12.43 0.05 -5.10
CA HIS A 120 -12.48 0.48 -6.51
C HIS A 120 -13.78 0.02 -7.20
N LEU A 121 -14.21 -1.21 -7.00
CA LEU A 121 -15.50 -1.69 -7.53
C LEU A 121 -16.70 -0.89 -6.99
N LEU A 122 -16.62 -0.36 -5.78
CA LEU A 122 -17.67 0.45 -5.17
C LEU A 122 -17.66 1.90 -5.64
N LEU A 123 -16.48 2.55 -5.60
CA LEU A 123 -16.35 4.00 -5.75
C LEU A 123 -15.49 4.41 -6.97
N GLY A 124 -14.69 3.50 -7.51
CA GLY A 124 -13.87 3.77 -8.70
C GLY A 124 -14.60 3.52 -10.00
N HIS A 125 -13.90 3.74 -11.10
CA HIS A 125 -14.39 3.48 -12.46
C HIS A 125 -13.25 2.96 -13.35
N GLY A 126 -13.63 2.35 -14.48
CA GLY A 126 -12.68 1.80 -15.45
C GLY A 126 -11.93 0.57 -14.96
N LEU A 127 -10.83 0.27 -15.63
CA LEU A 127 -10.00 -0.90 -15.39
C LEU A 127 -8.94 -0.60 -14.33
N LEU A 128 -8.94 -1.34 -13.22
CA LEU A 128 -7.91 -1.25 -12.20
C LEU A 128 -6.77 -2.23 -12.48
N VAL A 129 -5.55 -1.73 -12.42
CA VAL A 129 -4.31 -2.51 -12.47
C VAL A 129 -3.31 -1.97 -11.44
N GLY A 130 -2.47 -2.83 -10.88
CA GLY A 130 -1.39 -2.48 -9.96
C GLY A 130 -1.60 -2.96 -8.53
N ILE A 131 -0.48 -3.24 -7.88
CA ILE A 131 -0.41 -3.69 -6.48
C ILE A 131 -0.58 -2.54 -5.47
N SER A 132 -0.86 -1.33 -5.93
CA SER A 132 -0.81 -0.11 -5.12
C SER A 132 -1.72 -0.12 -3.89
N GLY A 133 -2.88 -0.80 -3.93
CA GLY A 133 -3.71 -1.04 -2.74
C GLY A 133 -2.96 -1.79 -1.64
N GLY A 134 -2.16 -2.79 -2.00
CA GLY A 134 -1.27 -3.50 -1.09
C GLY A 134 -0.12 -2.64 -0.56
N VAL A 135 0.45 -1.80 -1.42
CA VAL A 135 1.48 -0.81 -1.04
C VAL A 135 0.93 0.18 -0.01
N MET A 136 -0.28 0.70 -0.23
CA MET A 136 -0.95 1.61 0.70
C MET A 136 -1.25 0.92 2.03
N ALA A 137 -1.62 -0.36 2.01
CA ALA A 137 -1.81 -1.14 3.23
C ALA A 137 -0.49 -1.29 4.01
N LEU A 138 0.63 -1.60 3.36
CA LEU A 138 1.95 -1.67 4.00
C LEU A 138 2.34 -0.32 4.62
N LEU A 139 2.18 0.77 3.86
CA LEU A 139 2.51 2.13 4.31
C LEU A 139 1.72 2.50 5.57
N LEU A 140 0.40 2.36 5.52
CA LEU A 140 -0.48 2.78 6.61
C LEU A 140 -0.39 1.83 7.81
N CYS A 141 -0.14 0.53 7.58
CA CYS A 141 0.13 -0.42 8.64
C CYS A 141 1.42 -0.03 9.40
N LEU A 142 2.52 0.19 8.70
CA LEU A 142 3.79 0.63 9.30
C LEU A 142 3.66 1.99 10.01
N ALA A 143 2.97 2.95 9.40
CA ALA A 143 2.73 4.27 10.00
C ALA A 143 1.89 4.18 11.29
N THR A 144 0.96 3.23 11.34
CA THR A 144 0.14 2.98 12.54
C THR A 144 0.93 2.24 13.61
N LEU A 145 1.76 1.25 13.25
CA LEU A 145 2.60 0.49 14.20
C LEU A 145 3.73 1.35 14.80
N SER A 146 4.28 2.28 14.02
CA SER A 146 5.39 3.15 14.43
C SER A 146 5.03 4.64 14.24
N PRO A 147 4.05 5.19 15.00
CA PRO A 147 3.44 6.50 14.74
C PRO A 147 4.40 7.67 14.87
N ASP A 148 5.38 7.57 15.75
CA ASP A 148 6.33 8.64 16.05
C ASP A 148 7.63 8.56 15.24
N ALA A 149 7.76 7.52 14.38
CA ALA A 149 8.89 7.41 13.46
C ALA A 149 8.93 8.62 12.51
N ARG A 150 10.13 9.20 12.33
CA ARG A 150 10.33 10.33 11.41
C ARG A 150 10.56 9.81 9.99
N VAL A 151 9.83 10.38 9.04
CA VAL A 151 9.95 10.06 7.62
C VAL A 151 10.89 11.08 6.98
N LEU A 152 12.08 10.61 6.61
CA LEU A 152 13.09 11.44 5.94
C LEU A 152 12.84 11.49 4.42
N PRO A 153 13.14 12.60 3.75
CA PRO A 153 13.71 13.84 4.27
C PRO A 153 12.68 14.82 4.87
N LEU A 154 11.38 14.49 4.85
CA LEU A 154 10.29 15.40 5.23
C LEU A 154 10.28 15.77 6.73
N GLY A 155 10.92 14.97 7.59
CA GLY A 155 10.99 15.20 9.04
C GLY A 155 9.64 15.08 9.77
N ILE A 156 8.55 14.76 9.08
CA ILE A 156 7.21 14.57 9.65
C ILE A 156 7.05 13.19 10.28
N SER A 157 6.16 13.07 11.27
CA SER A 157 5.88 11.77 11.87
C SER A 157 5.11 10.85 10.89
N ALA A 158 5.36 9.55 10.95
CA ALA A 158 4.66 8.56 10.15
C ALA A 158 3.13 8.64 10.33
N LYS A 159 2.66 8.91 11.55
CA LYS A 159 1.25 9.16 11.87
C LYS A 159 0.66 10.33 11.07
N ASN A 160 1.37 11.46 11.00
CA ASN A 160 0.87 12.64 10.29
C ASN A 160 0.92 12.41 8.77
N LEU A 161 1.97 11.78 8.26
CA LEU A 161 2.04 11.35 6.86
C LEU A 161 0.87 10.43 6.51
N GLY A 162 0.65 9.38 7.31
CA GLY A 162 -0.44 8.42 7.08
C GLY A 162 -1.82 9.07 7.09
N ARG A 163 -2.06 10.00 8.03
CA ARG A 163 -3.32 10.76 8.08
C ARG A 163 -3.49 11.65 6.85
N GLY A 164 -2.44 12.39 6.47
CA GLY A 164 -2.48 13.24 5.28
C GLY A 164 -2.78 12.45 4.01
N ILE A 165 -2.16 11.29 3.85
CA ILE A 165 -2.41 10.40 2.72
C ILE A 165 -3.87 9.92 2.74
N LEU A 166 -4.39 9.38 3.85
CA LEU A 166 -5.78 8.93 3.91
C LEU A 166 -6.79 10.03 3.61
N VAL A 167 -6.57 11.24 4.14
CA VAL A 167 -7.43 12.38 3.85
C VAL A 167 -7.33 12.77 2.38
N GLY A 168 -6.12 12.81 1.81
CA GLY A 168 -5.90 13.10 0.40
C GLY A 168 -6.60 12.09 -0.51
N GLU A 169 -6.42 10.79 -0.27
CA GLU A 169 -7.07 9.73 -1.05
C GLU A 169 -8.60 9.78 -0.92
N LEU A 170 -9.13 10.09 0.25
CA LEU A 170 -10.57 10.28 0.46
C LEU A 170 -11.09 11.47 -0.35
N VAL A 171 -10.43 12.62 -0.25
CA VAL A 171 -10.83 13.84 -0.97
C VAL A 171 -10.78 13.61 -2.47
N LEU A 172 -9.70 13.01 -3.00
CA LEU A 172 -9.55 12.73 -4.43
C LEU A 172 -10.54 11.66 -4.93
N THR A 173 -10.86 10.66 -4.11
CA THR A 173 -11.93 9.69 -4.42
C THR A 173 -13.28 10.39 -4.55
N LEU A 174 -13.65 11.26 -3.60
CA LEU A 174 -14.92 11.96 -3.61
C LEU A 174 -14.98 13.04 -4.70
N ALA A 175 -13.84 13.64 -5.05
CA ALA A 175 -13.73 14.65 -6.11
C ALA A 175 -13.75 14.05 -7.51
N ASP A 176 -13.64 12.73 -7.65
CA ASP A 176 -13.69 12.09 -8.97
C ASP A 176 -14.98 12.46 -9.70
N PRO A 177 -14.89 13.08 -10.91
CA PRO A 177 -16.07 13.49 -11.68
C PRO A 177 -17.02 12.33 -11.99
N ALA A 178 -16.50 11.12 -12.19
CA ALA A 178 -17.29 9.93 -12.47
C ALA A 178 -18.19 9.49 -11.30
N LEU A 179 -17.88 9.93 -10.06
CA LEU A 179 -18.69 9.62 -8.88
C LEU A 179 -19.97 10.46 -8.80
N GLY A 180 -20.00 11.63 -9.48
CA GLY A 180 -21.18 12.50 -9.58
C GLY A 180 -21.63 13.13 -8.25
N MET A 181 -20.74 13.25 -7.26
CA MET A 181 -21.05 13.84 -5.96
C MET A 181 -21.32 15.35 -6.10
N PRO A 182 -22.45 15.85 -5.58
CA PRO A 182 -22.71 17.30 -5.63
C PRO A 182 -21.56 18.10 -5.04
N ILE A 183 -21.21 19.23 -5.68
CA ILE A 183 -20.15 20.18 -5.26
C ILE A 183 -18.73 19.61 -5.38
N ILE A 184 -18.42 18.46 -4.75
CA ILE A 184 -17.06 17.92 -4.69
C ILE A 184 -16.61 17.40 -6.05
N SER A 185 -17.46 16.64 -6.77
CA SER A 185 -17.13 16.18 -8.12
C SER A 185 -17.12 17.32 -9.15
N SER A 186 -17.81 18.44 -8.88
CA SER A 186 -17.70 19.64 -9.72
C SER A 186 -16.32 20.28 -9.63
N ILE A 187 -15.67 20.25 -8.48
CA ILE A 187 -14.27 20.67 -8.31
C ILE A 187 -13.34 19.75 -9.12
N GLY A 188 -13.58 18.45 -9.07
CA GLY A 188 -12.83 17.47 -9.87
C GLY A 188 -13.02 17.72 -11.38
N ALA A 189 -14.24 17.95 -11.85
CA ALA A 189 -14.52 18.29 -13.24
C ALA A 189 -13.76 19.55 -13.67
N MET A 190 -13.75 20.58 -12.82
CA MET A 190 -12.97 21.81 -13.09
C MET A 190 -11.47 21.49 -13.22
N LEU A 191 -10.91 20.60 -12.40
CA LEU A 191 -9.51 20.17 -12.52
C LEU A 191 -9.26 19.44 -13.85
N VAL A 192 -10.18 18.58 -14.28
CA VAL A 192 -10.11 17.89 -15.57
C VAL A 192 -10.12 18.90 -16.73
N ASP A 193 -10.99 19.90 -16.70
CA ASP A 193 -11.09 20.97 -17.72
C ASP A 193 -9.79 21.81 -17.78
N HIS A 194 -9.06 21.92 -16.68
CA HIS A 194 -7.75 22.59 -16.63
C HIS A 194 -6.57 21.66 -16.97
N GLY A 195 -6.81 20.46 -17.46
CA GLY A 195 -5.77 19.54 -17.94
C GLY A 195 -5.20 18.57 -16.88
N TYR A 196 -5.80 18.50 -15.69
CA TYR A 196 -5.35 17.60 -14.60
C TYR A 196 -6.09 16.26 -14.58
N ALA A 197 -6.62 15.78 -15.71
CA ALA A 197 -7.36 14.52 -15.81
C ALA A 197 -6.54 13.30 -15.31
N SER A 198 -5.22 13.31 -15.50
CA SER A 198 -4.31 12.25 -15.05
C SER A 198 -4.34 12.00 -13.54
N VAL A 199 -4.73 12.99 -12.73
CA VAL A 199 -4.87 12.82 -11.27
C VAL A 199 -5.89 11.73 -10.97
N PHE A 200 -7.04 11.73 -11.66
CA PHE A 200 -8.13 10.77 -11.42
C PHE A 200 -7.89 9.37 -12.02
N GLN A 201 -6.78 9.19 -12.76
CA GLN A 201 -6.36 7.88 -13.28
C GLN A 201 -5.55 7.06 -12.27
N LEU A 202 -5.23 7.61 -11.08
CA LEU A 202 -4.34 6.97 -10.11
C LEU A 202 -5.03 5.93 -9.21
N GLY A 203 -6.33 5.68 -9.36
CA GLY A 203 -7.05 4.67 -8.58
C GLY A 203 -7.19 5.02 -7.09
N HIS A 204 -7.53 6.27 -6.78
CA HIS A 204 -7.66 6.77 -5.40
C HIS A 204 -8.56 5.92 -4.50
N ALA A 205 -9.68 5.42 -5.02
CA ALA A 205 -10.56 4.51 -4.29
C ALA A 205 -9.83 3.22 -3.86
N CYS A 206 -8.98 2.66 -4.73
CA CYS A 206 -8.15 1.50 -4.41
C CYS A 206 -7.13 1.83 -3.30
N HIS A 207 -6.47 2.97 -3.40
CA HIS A 207 -5.52 3.44 -2.40
C HIS A 207 -6.18 3.64 -1.04
N LEU A 208 -7.34 4.27 -1.01
CA LEU A 208 -8.13 4.48 0.20
C LEU A 208 -8.51 3.14 0.86
N GLY A 209 -9.06 2.20 0.08
CA GLY A 209 -9.45 0.88 0.59
C GLY A 209 -8.27 0.09 1.14
N GLY A 210 -7.15 0.06 0.41
CA GLY A 210 -5.92 -0.57 0.84
C GLY A 210 -5.35 0.06 2.11
N GLY A 211 -5.28 1.39 2.15
CA GLY A 211 -4.79 2.14 3.30
C GLY A 211 -5.62 1.89 4.57
N LEU A 212 -6.95 1.93 4.47
CA LEU A 212 -7.85 1.62 5.59
C LEU A 212 -7.64 0.19 6.10
N MET A 213 -7.48 -0.79 5.22
CA MET A 213 -7.17 -2.16 5.61
C MET A 213 -5.85 -2.24 6.37
N GLY A 214 -4.80 -1.54 5.94
CA GLY A 214 -3.53 -1.47 6.65
C GLY A 214 -3.66 -0.91 8.06
N VAL A 215 -4.46 0.14 8.25
CA VAL A 215 -4.77 0.69 9.58
C VAL A 215 -5.51 -0.35 10.44
N ILE A 216 -6.54 -1.00 9.90
CA ILE A 216 -7.33 -2.01 10.62
C ILE A 216 -6.44 -3.15 11.10
N ILE A 217 -5.57 -3.68 10.24
CA ILE A 217 -4.63 -4.76 10.60
C ILE A 217 -3.70 -4.31 11.73
N ALA A 218 -3.11 -3.12 11.60
CA ALA A 218 -2.17 -2.59 12.60
C ALA A 218 -2.84 -2.38 13.96
N LEU A 219 -4.08 -1.86 13.99
CA LEU A 219 -4.83 -1.69 15.23
C LEU A 219 -5.11 -3.02 15.93
N ARG A 220 -5.36 -4.09 15.17
CA ARG A 220 -5.53 -5.44 15.71
C ARG A 220 -4.23 -6.06 16.25
N TRP A 221 -3.09 -5.69 15.65
CA TRP A 221 -1.78 -6.18 16.06
C TRP A 221 -1.15 -5.36 17.19
N ARG A 222 -1.67 -4.16 17.48
CA ARG A 222 -1.21 -3.39 18.62
C ARG A 222 -1.48 -4.20 19.89
N ALA A 223 -0.41 -4.66 20.55
CA ALA A 223 -0.50 -5.15 21.91
C ALA A 223 -1.16 -4.07 22.79
N PRO A 224 -2.03 -4.43 23.75
CA PRO A 224 -2.56 -3.48 24.71
C PRO A 224 -1.39 -2.71 25.31
N ARG A 225 -1.40 -1.38 25.21
CA ARG A 225 -0.35 -0.54 25.82
C ARG A 225 -0.34 -0.88 27.30
N LEU A 226 0.78 -1.39 27.81
CA LEU A 226 0.97 -1.57 29.25
C LEU A 226 0.84 -0.18 29.86
N THR A 227 -0.28 0.07 30.52
CA THR A 227 -0.48 1.31 31.26
C THR A 227 0.39 1.28 32.51
N LEU A 228 0.75 2.45 33.06
CA LEU A 228 1.47 2.52 34.33
C LEU A 228 0.73 1.75 35.44
N GLU A 229 -0.59 1.71 35.38
CA GLU A 229 -1.45 0.95 36.28
C GLU A 229 -1.27 -0.57 36.13
N MET A 230 -1.22 -1.09 34.90
CA MET A 230 -0.93 -2.51 34.66
C MET A 230 0.48 -2.90 35.13
N LEU A 231 1.47 -2.01 34.96
CA LEU A 231 2.83 -2.24 35.45
C LEU A 231 2.88 -2.24 36.99
N ARG A 232 2.13 -1.37 37.66
CA ARG A 232 1.98 -1.34 39.11
C ARG A 232 1.32 -2.63 39.62
N LEU A 233 0.22 -3.06 39.03
CA LEU A 233 -0.46 -4.30 39.35
C LEU A 233 0.44 -5.53 39.16
N GLN A 234 1.21 -5.59 38.09
CA GLN A 234 2.19 -6.66 37.88
C GLN A 234 3.28 -6.67 38.94
N ARG A 235 3.74 -5.50 39.37
CA ARG A 235 4.73 -5.34 40.43
C ARG A 235 4.19 -5.83 41.77
N GLU A 236 2.98 -5.39 42.14
CA GLU A 236 2.29 -5.82 43.35
C GLU A 236 2.03 -7.32 43.38
N MET A 237 1.65 -7.95 42.27
CA MET A 237 1.50 -9.40 42.18
C MET A 237 2.82 -10.13 42.38
N ARG A 238 3.92 -9.70 41.76
CA ARG A 238 5.25 -10.27 41.98
C ARG A 238 5.73 -10.15 43.42
N GLU A 239 5.45 -9.04 44.07
CA GLU A 239 5.81 -8.82 45.48
C GLU A 239 4.98 -9.71 46.43
N ARG A 240 3.72 -9.99 46.11
CA ARG A 240 2.89 -10.95 46.85
C ARG A 240 3.37 -12.41 46.69
N ASP A 241 3.75 -12.81 45.49
CA ASP A 241 4.25 -14.16 45.20
C ASP A 241 5.63 -14.39 45.83
N SER A 242 6.46 -13.37 45.96
CA SER A 242 7.77 -13.48 46.61
C SER A 242 7.71 -13.57 48.16
N LYS A 243 6.54 -13.26 48.75
CA LYS A 243 6.30 -13.34 50.21
C LYS A 243 5.56 -14.63 50.63
N ARG A 244 5.21 -15.48 49.68
CA ARG A 244 4.69 -16.80 49.90
C ARG A 244 5.77 -17.87 49.71
#